data_06dbe44bb7354dc60cf4ae9f80e4a392
#
_entry.id   06dbe44bb7354dc60cf4ae9f80e4a392
#
_cell.length_a   1.000
_cell.length_b   1.000
_cell.length_c   1.000
_cell.angle_alpha   90.00
_cell.angle_beta   90.00
_cell.angle_gamma   90.00
#
_symmetry.space_group_name_H-M   'P 1'
#
loop_
_entity.id
_entity.type
_entity.pdbx_description
1 polymer ?
#
loop_
_entity_poly.entity_id
_entity_poly.type
_entity_poly.pdbx_seq_one_letter_code
_entity_poly.pdbx_strand_id
1 'polypeptide(L)'
;MSLLLLAREEIKVFAKSKLDFSWAKEFAKVGGVSGVESRVRNVAYMVMIARMVNVVGEQGTYWVANNFIWGWLLLPVLQLGELIKQEVATDKENIRRNSLGYFGITAIISALWFASIPAWKPFMTHVLGFTDVDKLFGLVLLLVGFYVLYAVQNVFDSTFYGLGKTNYMLFESVVTNTIYYGIAFILYATNVWTPTLTGIALLFGIGNAFDSIVSLVAYVFLLKKEKINILQIK
;
A
#
# COMPACT_ATOMS: atom_id res chain seq x y z
N MET A 1 -21.57 16.81 9.90
CA MET A 1 -20.26 17.23 10.43
C MET A 1 -19.43 18.01 9.42
N SER A 2 -19.22 17.53 8.20
CA SER A 2 -18.44 18.21 7.14
C SER A 2 -18.95 19.62 6.77
N LEU A 3 -20.27 19.82 6.63
CA LEU A 3 -20.85 21.14 6.28
C LEU A 3 -20.65 22.19 7.39
N LEU A 4 -20.66 21.76 8.65
CA LEU A 4 -20.38 22.66 9.78
C LEU A 4 -18.92 23.11 9.81
N LEU A 5 -17.98 22.21 9.46
CA LEU A 5 -16.57 22.56 9.34
C LEU A 5 -16.32 23.53 8.19
N LEU A 6 -16.93 23.28 7.02
CA LEU A 6 -16.84 24.18 5.87
C LEU A 6 -17.44 25.57 6.16
N ALA A 7 -18.55 25.63 6.91
CA ALA A 7 -19.14 26.90 7.35
C ALA A 7 -18.23 27.65 8.35
N ARG A 8 -17.51 26.93 9.22
CA ARG A 8 -16.55 27.51 10.17
C ARG A 8 -15.34 28.10 9.48
N GLU A 9 -14.90 27.50 8.36
CA GLU A 9 -13.78 27.97 7.52
C GLU A 9 -14.24 29.02 6.49
N GLU A 10 -15.47 29.58 6.62
CA GLU A 10 -16.07 30.57 5.72
C GLU A 10 -16.14 30.13 4.24
N ILE A 11 -16.06 28.82 3.97
CA ILE A 11 -16.13 28.26 2.61
C ILE A 11 -17.58 28.24 2.14
N LYS A 12 -17.90 29.07 1.16
CA LYS A 12 -19.23 29.13 0.53
C LYS A 12 -19.40 27.99 -0.46
N VAL A 13 -19.94 26.85 0.00
CA VAL A 13 -20.18 25.64 -0.81
C VAL A 13 -21.09 25.91 -2.02
N PHE A 14 -22.00 26.89 -1.92
CA PHE A 14 -22.95 27.25 -2.98
C PHE A 14 -22.67 28.63 -3.60
N ALA A 15 -21.38 29.01 -3.68
CA ALA A 15 -21.02 30.24 -4.37
C ALA A 15 -21.33 30.12 -5.89
N LYS A 16 -22.05 31.09 -6.46
CA LYS A 16 -22.23 31.19 -7.91
C LYS A 16 -20.91 31.64 -8.56
N SER A 17 -19.96 30.70 -8.71
CA SER A 17 -18.75 30.92 -9.49
C SER A 17 -18.90 30.36 -10.89
N LYS A 18 -18.21 30.94 -11.88
CA LYS A 18 -18.09 30.30 -13.20
C LYS A 18 -17.36 28.98 -13.03
N LEU A 19 -17.91 27.91 -13.61
CA LEU A 19 -17.26 26.61 -13.62
C LEU A 19 -15.94 26.73 -14.38
N ASP A 20 -14.84 26.47 -13.69
CA ASP A 20 -13.51 26.41 -14.30
C ASP A 20 -13.10 24.94 -14.45
N PHE A 21 -12.83 24.53 -15.69
CA PHE A 21 -12.41 23.17 -16.04
C PHE A 21 -10.91 23.10 -16.42
N SER A 22 -10.12 24.14 -16.13
CA SER A 22 -8.68 24.17 -16.44
C SER A 22 -7.91 22.97 -15.84
N TRP A 23 -8.34 22.50 -14.68
CA TRP A 23 -7.78 21.34 -13.98
C TRP A 23 -8.12 19.99 -14.64
N ALA A 24 -9.18 19.92 -15.45
CA ALA A 24 -9.74 18.64 -15.94
C ALA A 24 -8.76 17.85 -16.80
N LYS A 25 -7.90 18.53 -17.58
CA LYS A 25 -6.88 17.88 -18.43
C LYS A 25 -5.82 17.16 -17.59
N GLU A 26 -5.32 17.81 -16.55
CA GLU A 26 -4.32 17.20 -15.65
C GLU A 26 -4.94 16.09 -14.81
N PHE A 27 -6.14 16.33 -14.29
CA PHE A 27 -6.90 15.31 -13.58
C PHE A 27 -7.14 14.06 -14.45
N ALA A 28 -7.57 14.23 -15.69
CA ALA A 28 -7.78 13.12 -16.62
C ALA A 28 -6.48 12.37 -16.94
N LYS A 29 -5.35 13.07 -17.03
CA LYS A 29 -4.04 12.44 -17.25
C LYS A 29 -3.62 11.59 -16.05
N VAL A 30 -3.63 12.14 -14.85
CA VAL A 30 -3.21 11.45 -13.61
C VAL A 30 -4.21 10.34 -13.27
N GLY A 31 -5.51 10.65 -13.28
CA GLY A 31 -6.57 9.69 -12.98
C GLY A 31 -6.70 8.59 -14.03
N GLY A 32 -6.43 8.89 -15.31
CA GLY A 32 -6.42 7.89 -16.39
C GLY A 32 -5.32 6.85 -16.19
N VAL A 33 -4.10 7.28 -15.88
CA VAL A 33 -2.98 6.36 -15.60
C VAL A 33 -3.25 5.54 -14.36
N SER A 34 -3.75 6.13 -13.29
CA SER A 34 -4.14 5.41 -12.07
C SER A 34 -5.29 4.43 -12.33
N GLY A 35 -6.25 4.78 -13.20
CA GLY A 35 -7.33 3.88 -13.63
C GLY A 35 -6.83 2.68 -14.41
N VAL A 36 -5.83 2.87 -15.28
CA VAL A 36 -5.17 1.77 -16.00
C VAL A 36 -4.39 0.88 -15.03
N GLU A 37 -3.65 1.45 -14.07
CA GLU A 37 -2.95 0.70 -13.03
C GLU A 37 -3.94 -0.20 -12.26
N SER A 38 -5.04 0.38 -11.76
CA SER A 38 -6.07 -0.38 -11.04
C SER A 38 -6.68 -1.50 -11.88
N ARG A 39 -6.87 -1.29 -13.19
CA ARG A 39 -7.35 -2.34 -14.10
C ARG A 39 -6.34 -3.46 -14.27
N VAL A 40 -5.05 -3.15 -14.47
CA VAL A 40 -3.98 -4.15 -14.57
C VAL A 40 -3.98 -5.05 -13.33
N ARG A 41 -3.98 -4.46 -12.14
CA ARG A 41 -4.03 -5.18 -10.88
C ARG A 41 -5.28 -6.05 -10.73
N ASN A 42 -6.45 -5.52 -11.04
CA ASN A 42 -7.71 -6.27 -10.91
C ASN A 42 -7.79 -7.42 -11.92
N VAL A 43 -7.36 -7.23 -13.16
CA VAL A 43 -7.33 -8.29 -14.17
C VAL A 43 -6.33 -9.38 -13.77
N ALA A 44 -5.13 -9.02 -13.32
CA ALA A 44 -4.14 -9.95 -12.82
C ALA A 44 -4.68 -10.76 -11.63
N TYR A 45 -5.35 -10.08 -10.69
CA TYR A 45 -6.01 -10.74 -9.57
C TYR A 45 -7.06 -11.77 -10.03
N MET A 46 -7.99 -11.38 -10.90
CA MET A 46 -9.06 -12.27 -11.36
C MET A 46 -8.54 -13.46 -12.18
N VAL A 47 -7.59 -13.23 -13.07
CA VAL A 47 -7.12 -14.26 -14.02
C VAL A 47 -6.11 -15.20 -13.38
N MET A 48 -5.26 -14.71 -12.50
CA MET A 48 -4.15 -15.48 -11.92
C MET A 48 -4.35 -15.75 -10.43
N ILE A 49 -4.40 -14.70 -9.61
CA ILE A 49 -4.32 -14.83 -8.15
C ILE A 49 -5.55 -15.53 -7.58
N ALA A 50 -6.76 -15.13 -8.00
CA ALA A 50 -7.99 -15.73 -7.51
C ALA A 50 -8.05 -17.24 -7.80
N ARG A 51 -7.51 -17.71 -8.91
CA ARG A 51 -7.45 -19.13 -9.24
C ARG A 51 -6.52 -19.90 -8.31
N MET A 52 -5.36 -19.34 -7.97
CA MET A 52 -4.41 -19.95 -7.03
C MET A 52 -4.95 -19.98 -5.60
N VAL A 53 -5.65 -18.92 -5.20
CA VAL A 53 -6.20 -18.79 -3.83
C VAL A 53 -7.43 -19.66 -3.63
N ASN A 54 -8.33 -19.73 -4.62
CA ASN A 54 -9.63 -20.41 -4.47
C ASN A 54 -9.52 -21.95 -4.39
N VAL A 55 -8.38 -22.55 -4.74
CA VAL A 55 -8.15 -23.99 -4.54
C VAL A 55 -7.77 -24.35 -3.11
N VAL A 56 -7.47 -23.35 -2.25
CA VAL A 56 -7.14 -23.55 -0.84
C VAL A 56 -8.43 -23.47 -0.01
N GLY A 57 -8.86 -24.61 0.56
CA GLY A 57 -10.12 -24.68 1.34
C GLY A 57 -10.16 -23.74 2.53
N GLU A 58 -9.00 -23.42 3.13
CA GLU A 58 -8.88 -22.55 4.31
C GLU A 58 -8.48 -21.10 3.97
N GLN A 59 -8.64 -20.67 2.72
CA GLN A 59 -8.28 -19.31 2.30
C GLN A 59 -8.93 -18.21 3.15
N GLY A 60 -10.12 -18.47 3.70
CA GLY A 60 -10.82 -17.55 4.61
C GLY A 60 -9.98 -17.16 5.82
N THR A 61 -9.19 -18.09 6.36
CA THR A 61 -8.28 -17.84 7.49
C THR A 61 -7.18 -16.84 7.10
N TYR A 62 -6.64 -16.96 5.88
CA TYR A 62 -5.69 -15.97 5.36
C TYR A 62 -6.33 -14.58 5.27
N TRP A 63 -7.55 -14.47 4.73
CA TRP A 63 -8.20 -13.17 4.59
C TRP A 63 -8.51 -12.51 5.93
N VAL A 64 -8.87 -13.29 6.95
CA VAL A 64 -9.06 -12.78 8.32
C VAL A 64 -7.73 -12.27 8.90
N ALA A 65 -6.63 -13.02 8.75
CA ALA A 65 -5.30 -12.57 9.17
C ALA A 65 -4.86 -11.30 8.43
N ASN A 66 -5.08 -11.27 7.12
CA ASN A 66 -4.78 -10.10 6.29
C ASN A 66 -5.61 -8.87 6.70
N ASN A 67 -6.90 -9.05 7.01
CA ASN A 67 -7.76 -7.97 7.50
C ASN A 67 -7.31 -7.42 8.86
N PHE A 68 -6.77 -8.26 9.75
CA PHE A 68 -6.15 -7.77 10.98
C PHE A 68 -4.98 -6.83 10.69
N ILE A 69 -4.11 -7.19 9.74
CA ILE A 69 -2.97 -6.34 9.36
C ILE A 69 -3.47 -5.03 8.73
N TRP A 70 -4.36 -5.10 7.74
CA TRP A 70 -4.86 -3.92 7.04
C TRP A 70 -5.76 -3.03 7.89
N GLY A 71 -6.62 -3.63 8.71
CA GLY A 71 -7.60 -2.90 9.51
C GLY A 71 -7.05 -2.34 10.82
N TRP A 72 -5.90 -2.84 11.30
CA TRP A 72 -5.35 -2.40 12.61
C TRP A 72 -3.90 -1.95 12.51
N LEU A 73 -3.01 -2.79 11.98
CA LEU A 73 -1.59 -2.44 11.97
C LEU A 73 -1.27 -1.34 10.96
N LEU A 74 -1.79 -1.44 9.75
CA LEU A 74 -1.48 -0.50 8.67
C LEU A 74 -2.23 0.83 8.76
N LEU A 75 -3.26 0.98 9.58
CA LEU A 75 -4.01 2.25 9.66
C LEU A 75 -3.11 3.48 9.86
N PRO A 76 -2.17 3.50 10.82
CA PRO A 76 -1.29 4.66 11.00
C PRO A 76 -0.38 4.91 9.79
N VAL A 77 0.09 3.84 9.13
CA VAL A 77 0.93 3.94 7.92
C VAL A 77 0.16 4.54 6.76
N LEU A 78 -1.10 4.12 6.56
CA LEU A 78 -1.95 4.67 5.50
C LEU A 78 -2.26 6.15 5.74
N GLN A 79 -2.49 6.56 7.00
CA GLN A 79 -2.69 7.98 7.34
C GLN A 79 -1.42 8.80 7.12
N LEU A 80 -0.24 8.26 7.45
CA LEU A 80 1.03 8.89 7.11
C LEU A 80 1.17 9.05 5.59
N GLY A 81 0.76 8.05 4.81
CA GLY A 81 0.75 8.13 3.35
C GLY A 81 -0.13 9.29 2.83
N GLU A 82 -1.33 9.49 3.39
CA GLU A 82 -2.19 10.61 3.01
C GLU A 82 -1.56 11.97 3.34
N LEU A 83 -0.88 12.08 4.49
CA LEU A 83 -0.13 13.28 4.85
C LEU A 83 0.99 13.56 3.84
N ILE A 84 1.79 12.54 3.50
CA ILE A 84 2.88 12.65 2.52
C ILE A 84 2.36 13.14 1.17
N LYS A 85 1.25 12.55 0.68
CA LYS A 85 0.61 12.97 -0.58
C LYS A 85 0.26 14.46 -0.57
N GLN A 86 -0.34 14.94 0.52
CA GLN A 86 -0.74 16.34 0.67
C GLN A 86 0.47 17.29 0.74
N GLU A 87 1.46 16.96 1.56
CA GLU A 87 2.65 17.79 1.72
C GLU A 87 3.47 17.89 0.43
N VAL A 88 3.67 16.75 -0.25
CA VAL A 88 4.41 16.69 -1.53
C VAL A 88 3.64 17.38 -2.66
N ALA A 89 2.31 17.29 -2.68
CA ALA A 89 1.49 18.00 -3.66
C ALA A 89 1.54 19.53 -3.47
N THR A 90 1.70 20.00 -2.24
CA THR A 90 1.79 21.43 -1.92
C THR A 90 3.14 22.02 -2.32
N ASP A 91 4.23 21.33 -1.96
CA ASP A 91 5.59 21.76 -2.29
C ASP A 91 6.51 20.53 -2.45
N LYS A 92 7.06 20.36 -3.62
CA LYS A 92 7.99 19.27 -3.94
C LYS A 92 9.28 19.31 -3.07
N GLU A 93 9.66 20.47 -2.53
CA GLU A 93 10.79 20.60 -1.60
C GLU A 93 10.57 19.88 -0.28
N ASN A 94 9.31 19.57 0.07
CA ASN A 94 8.98 18.76 1.24
C ASN A 94 9.55 17.34 1.16
N ILE A 95 9.78 16.81 -0.05
CA ILE A 95 10.48 15.53 -0.22
C ILE A 95 11.88 15.61 0.40
N ARG A 96 12.62 16.68 0.08
CA ARG A 96 13.98 16.88 0.63
C ARG A 96 13.98 17.14 2.13
N ARG A 97 13.01 17.94 2.60
CA ARG A 97 12.94 18.37 4.01
C ARG A 97 12.45 17.26 4.94
N ASN A 98 11.45 16.50 4.52
CA ASN A 98 10.65 15.67 5.42
C ASN A 98 10.82 14.17 5.20
N SER A 99 11.44 13.69 4.09
CA SER A 99 11.52 12.24 3.80
C SER A 99 12.16 11.44 4.93
N LEU A 100 13.25 11.91 5.53
CA LEU A 100 13.86 11.23 6.68
C LEU A 100 12.91 11.15 7.88
N GLY A 101 12.08 12.18 8.10
CA GLY A 101 11.02 12.18 9.11
C GLY A 101 9.95 11.14 8.82
N TYR A 102 9.51 11.02 7.56
CA TYR A 102 8.53 10.01 7.16
C TYR A 102 9.05 8.59 7.38
N PHE A 103 10.30 8.30 6.99
CA PHE A 103 10.94 7.00 7.28
C PHE A 103 11.11 6.78 8.79
N GLY A 104 11.46 7.81 9.55
CA GLY A 104 11.58 7.75 11.00
C GLY A 104 10.24 7.39 11.67
N ILE A 105 9.14 8.05 11.27
CA ILE A 105 7.79 7.74 11.75
C ILE A 105 7.39 6.31 11.36
N THR A 106 7.66 5.88 10.12
CA THR A 106 7.40 4.51 9.66
C THR A 106 8.17 3.49 10.49
N ALA A 107 9.44 3.75 10.81
CA ALA A 107 10.25 2.90 11.67
C ALA A 107 9.70 2.81 13.10
N ILE A 108 9.23 3.93 13.67
CA ILE A 108 8.59 3.96 14.99
C ILE A 108 7.29 3.14 14.97
N ILE A 109 6.42 3.32 13.97
CA ILE A 109 5.19 2.54 13.82
C ILE A 109 5.52 1.04 13.72
N SER A 110 6.50 0.66 12.92
CA SER A 110 6.94 -0.73 12.78
C SER A 110 7.50 -1.30 14.09
N ALA A 111 8.27 -0.52 14.82
CA ALA A 111 8.75 -0.91 16.16
C ALA A 111 7.61 -1.13 17.15
N LEU A 112 6.58 -0.27 17.12
CA LEU A 112 5.37 -0.44 17.93
C LEU A 112 4.60 -1.71 17.56
N TRP A 113 4.56 -2.14 16.29
CA TRP A 113 3.98 -3.43 15.92
C TRP A 113 4.70 -4.58 16.65
N PHE A 114 6.03 -4.63 16.57
CA PHE A 114 6.79 -5.69 17.26
C PHE A 114 6.63 -5.64 18.78
N ALA A 115 6.63 -4.46 19.37
CA ALA A 115 6.38 -4.28 20.81
C ALA A 115 4.97 -4.73 21.23
N SER A 116 3.98 -4.61 20.34
CA SER A 116 2.58 -4.99 20.62
C SER A 116 2.27 -6.46 20.37
N ILE A 117 3.17 -7.28 19.81
CA ILE A 117 2.94 -8.70 19.51
C ILE A 117 2.32 -9.48 20.69
N PRO A 118 2.77 -9.31 21.95
CA PRO A 118 2.19 -10.04 23.07
C PRO A 118 0.70 -9.74 23.30
N ALA A 119 0.23 -8.57 22.88
CA ALA A 119 -1.17 -8.15 23.01
C ALA A 119 -2.07 -8.65 21.87
N TRP A 120 -1.52 -9.15 20.75
CA TRP A 120 -2.32 -9.50 19.57
C TRP A 120 -3.25 -10.69 19.81
N LYS A 121 -2.77 -11.77 20.44
CA LYS A 121 -3.64 -12.92 20.77
C LYS A 121 -4.82 -12.53 21.68
N PRO A 122 -4.60 -11.87 22.84
CA PRO A 122 -5.69 -11.39 23.67
C PRO A 122 -6.66 -10.47 22.91
N PHE A 123 -6.15 -9.57 22.08
CA PHE A 123 -6.97 -8.67 21.27
C PHE A 123 -7.82 -9.43 20.25
N MET A 124 -7.24 -10.38 19.51
CA MET A 124 -7.95 -11.23 18.54
C MET A 124 -9.04 -12.04 19.21
N THR A 125 -8.79 -12.57 20.42
CA THR A 125 -9.76 -13.39 21.16
C THR A 125 -10.87 -12.54 21.78
N HIS A 126 -10.52 -11.52 22.55
CA HIS A 126 -11.49 -10.83 23.41
C HIS A 126 -12.15 -9.62 22.74
N VAL A 127 -11.48 -8.98 21.79
CA VAL A 127 -12.00 -7.79 21.11
C VAL A 127 -12.60 -8.16 19.75
N LEU A 128 -11.91 -9.01 18.97
CA LEU A 128 -12.36 -9.39 17.64
C LEU A 128 -13.18 -10.68 17.61
N GLY A 129 -13.20 -11.44 18.70
CA GLY A 129 -14.03 -12.65 18.86
C GLY A 129 -13.61 -13.81 17.94
N PHE A 130 -12.35 -13.89 17.54
CA PHE A 130 -11.87 -14.98 16.69
C PHE A 130 -11.76 -16.28 17.47
N THR A 131 -12.10 -17.40 16.83
CA THR A 131 -12.12 -18.73 17.45
C THR A 131 -10.81 -19.50 17.27
N ASP A 132 -10.17 -19.41 16.10
CA ASP A 132 -8.89 -20.08 15.80
C ASP A 132 -7.73 -19.08 15.85
N VAL A 133 -7.49 -18.53 17.04
CA VAL A 133 -6.52 -17.44 17.22
C VAL A 133 -5.08 -17.89 17.02
N ASP A 134 -4.72 -19.13 17.36
CA ASP A 134 -3.34 -19.60 17.22
C ASP A 134 -2.90 -19.66 15.76
N LYS A 135 -3.78 -20.13 14.88
CA LYS A 135 -3.55 -20.20 13.46
C LYS A 135 -3.47 -18.80 12.83
N LEU A 136 -4.42 -17.92 13.19
CA LEU A 136 -4.43 -16.53 12.75
C LEU A 136 -3.18 -15.77 13.17
N PHE A 137 -2.81 -15.91 14.44
CA PHE A 137 -1.61 -15.28 15.00
C PHE A 137 -0.35 -15.75 14.29
N GLY A 138 -0.23 -17.06 14.02
CA GLY A 138 0.88 -17.63 13.27
C GLY A 138 1.00 -17.03 11.86
N LEU A 139 -0.13 -16.85 11.16
CA LEU A 139 -0.14 -16.21 9.84
C LEU A 139 0.25 -14.72 9.91
N VAL A 140 -0.24 -13.98 10.90
CA VAL A 140 0.12 -12.57 11.08
C VAL A 140 1.62 -12.43 11.38
N LEU A 141 2.19 -13.29 12.23
CA LEU A 141 3.63 -13.32 12.51
C LEU A 141 4.46 -13.63 11.26
N LEU A 142 4.00 -14.57 10.44
CA LEU A 142 4.65 -14.90 9.17
C LEU A 142 4.68 -13.71 8.22
N LEU A 143 3.62 -12.91 8.23
CA LEU A 143 3.41 -11.80 7.29
C LEU A 143 4.00 -10.47 7.76
N VAL A 144 4.08 -10.22 9.06
CA VAL A 144 4.40 -8.87 9.58
C VAL A 144 5.71 -8.29 9.04
N GLY A 145 6.74 -9.11 8.85
CA GLY A 145 8.00 -8.66 8.29
C GLY A 145 7.87 -8.13 6.85
N PHE A 146 7.04 -8.77 6.02
CA PHE A 146 6.74 -8.31 4.67
C PHE A 146 5.93 -7.01 4.69
N TYR A 147 5.06 -6.84 5.68
CA TYR A 147 4.29 -5.61 5.82
C TYR A 147 5.10 -4.43 6.39
N VAL A 148 6.23 -4.69 7.06
CA VAL A 148 7.22 -3.63 7.35
C VAL A 148 7.81 -3.09 6.05
N LEU A 149 8.15 -3.95 5.09
CA LEU A 149 8.61 -3.52 3.76
C LEU A 149 7.53 -2.71 3.04
N TYR A 150 6.30 -3.16 3.09
CA TYR A 150 5.15 -2.41 2.54
C TYR A 150 4.97 -1.05 3.23
N ALA A 151 5.18 -0.95 4.54
CA ALA A 151 5.10 0.32 5.25
C ALA A 151 6.15 1.33 4.76
N VAL A 152 7.37 0.85 4.46
CA VAL A 152 8.42 1.68 3.84
C VAL A 152 8.04 2.05 2.40
N GLN A 153 7.53 1.09 1.62
CA GLN A 153 7.04 1.32 0.25
C GLN A 153 5.96 2.41 0.22
N ASN A 154 5.06 2.43 1.20
CA ASN A 154 3.99 3.43 1.26
C ASN A 154 4.52 4.89 1.25
N VAL A 155 5.74 5.13 1.73
CA VAL A 155 6.39 6.45 1.63
C VAL A 155 6.74 6.78 0.17
N PHE A 156 7.25 5.79 -0.58
CA PHE A 156 7.59 5.95 -2.00
C PHE A 156 6.33 6.22 -2.83
N ASP A 157 5.34 5.35 -2.69
CA ASP A 157 4.09 5.39 -3.43
C ASP A 157 3.33 6.70 -3.17
N SER A 158 3.29 7.13 -1.91
CA SER A 158 2.67 8.40 -1.52
C SER A 158 3.41 9.60 -2.11
N THR A 159 4.73 9.52 -2.26
CA THR A 159 5.52 10.54 -2.95
C THR A 159 5.17 10.58 -4.45
N PHE A 160 5.02 9.42 -5.12
CA PHE A 160 4.60 9.38 -6.52
C PHE A 160 3.23 9.99 -6.72
N TYR A 161 2.27 9.65 -5.85
CA TYR A 161 0.92 10.23 -5.89
C TYR A 161 0.95 11.75 -5.65
N GLY A 162 1.68 12.22 -4.64
CA GLY A 162 1.79 13.64 -4.33
C GLY A 162 2.37 14.46 -5.48
N LEU A 163 3.31 13.90 -6.23
CA LEU A 163 3.87 14.52 -7.43
C LEU A 163 2.99 14.36 -8.69
N GLY A 164 1.87 13.64 -8.62
CA GLY A 164 1.08 13.28 -9.79
C GLY A 164 1.81 12.35 -10.77
N LYS A 165 2.86 11.65 -10.31
CA LYS A 165 3.70 10.75 -11.12
C LYS A 165 3.16 9.30 -11.09
N THR A 166 1.87 9.12 -11.31
CA THR A 166 1.17 7.83 -11.26
C THR A 166 1.67 6.80 -12.29
N ASN A 167 2.45 7.23 -13.29
CA ASN A 167 3.14 6.31 -14.20
C ASN A 167 4.17 5.40 -13.52
N TYR A 168 4.75 5.79 -12.38
CA TYR A 168 5.62 4.92 -11.58
C TYR A 168 4.80 3.80 -10.94
N MET A 169 3.62 4.12 -10.39
CA MET A 169 2.68 3.13 -9.84
C MET A 169 2.22 2.13 -10.91
N LEU A 170 1.90 2.62 -12.12
CA LEU A 170 1.56 1.73 -13.24
C LEU A 170 2.73 0.81 -13.60
N PHE A 171 3.96 1.33 -13.65
CA PHE A 171 5.15 0.52 -13.92
C PHE A 171 5.33 -0.58 -12.88
N GLU A 172 5.26 -0.26 -11.59
CA GLU A 172 5.35 -1.22 -10.48
C GLU A 172 4.27 -2.29 -10.59
N SER A 173 3.02 -1.88 -10.78
CA SER A 173 1.89 -2.80 -10.93
C SER A 173 2.08 -3.76 -12.12
N VAL A 174 2.53 -3.26 -13.28
CA VAL A 174 2.82 -4.10 -14.45
C VAL A 174 3.95 -5.07 -14.17
N VAL A 175 5.06 -4.62 -13.60
CA VAL A 175 6.22 -5.46 -13.30
C VAL A 175 5.86 -6.54 -12.29
N THR A 176 5.25 -6.17 -11.18
CA THR A 176 4.88 -7.12 -10.10
C THR A 176 3.85 -8.14 -10.57
N ASN A 177 2.80 -7.70 -11.27
CA ASN A 177 1.77 -8.62 -11.72
C ASN A 177 2.26 -9.53 -12.87
N THR A 178 3.10 -9.03 -13.78
CA THR A 178 3.57 -9.83 -14.91
C THR A 178 4.71 -10.76 -14.51
N ILE A 179 5.71 -10.26 -13.79
CA ILE A 179 6.89 -11.06 -13.45
C ILE A 179 6.57 -11.95 -12.26
N TYR A 180 6.27 -11.35 -11.09
CA TYR A 180 6.12 -12.14 -9.87
C TYR A 180 4.88 -13.04 -9.90
N TYR A 181 3.68 -12.46 -10.03
CA TYR A 181 2.44 -13.26 -10.04
C TYR A 181 2.28 -14.07 -11.31
N GLY A 182 2.82 -13.62 -12.46
CA GLY A 182 2.83 -14.38 -13.70
C GLY A 182 3.66 -15.65 -13.57
N ILE A 183 4.87 -15.59 -12.99
CA ILE A 183 5.71 -16.78 -12.73
C ILE A 183 5.00 -17.72 -11.74
N ALA A 184 4.47 -17.19 -10.64
CA ALA A 184 3.74 -18.01 -9.67
C ALA A 184 2.54 -18.72 -10.31
N PHE A 185 1.80 -18.03 -11.18
CA PHE A 185 0.69 -18.63 -11.90
C PHE A 185 1.12 -19.71 -12.90
N ILE A 186 2.24 -19.54 -13.61
CA ILE A 186 2.80 -20.56 -14.48
C ILE A 186 3.16 -21.82 -13.68
N LEU A 187 3.83 -21.67 -12.52
CA LEU A 187 4.18 -22.80 -11.65
C LEU A 187 2.94 -23.54 -11.16
N TYR A 188 1.88 -22.81 -10.83
CA TYR A 188 0.58 -23.40 -10.48
C TYR A 188 -0.07 -24.11 -11.67
N ALA A 189 -0.15 -23.46 -12.83
CA ALA A 189 -0.82 -24.00 -14.03
C ALA A 189 -0.10 -25.24 -14.60
N THR A 190 1.21 -25.35 -14.38
CA THR A 190 2.03 -26.51 -14.77
C THR A 190 2.11 -27.58 -13.69
N ASN A 191 1.36 -27.45 -12.58
CA ASN A 191 1.36 -28.37 -11.44
C ASN A 191 2.73 -28.53 -10.75
N VAL A 192 3.66 -27.61 -10.94
CA VAL A 192 4.94 -27.58 -10.23
C VAL A 192 4.76 -27.10 -8.78
N TRP A 193 3.79 -26.24 -8.56
CA TRP A 193 3.44 -25.73 -7.24
C TRP A 193 1.95 -25.91 -6.95
N THR A 194 1.65 -26.51 -5.80
CA THR A 194 0.28 -26.64 -5.28
C THR A 194 0.06 -25.63 -4.14
N PRO A 195 -0.90 -24.73 -4.27
CA PRO A 195 -1.18 -23.74 -3.23
C PRO A 195 -1.66 -24.38 -1.92
N THR A 196 -1.09 -23.91 -0.80
CA THR A 196 -1.51 -24.23 0.57
C THR A 196 -1.80 -22.93 1.31
N LEU A 197 -2.39 -22.97 2.50
CA LEU A 197 -2.65 -21.77 3.31
C LEU A 197 -1.37 -20.95 3.56
N THR A 198 -0.31 -21.62 4.02
CA THR A 198 1.01 -20.98 4.20
C THR A 198 1.59 -20.53 2.85
N GLY A 199 1.39 -21.31 1.79
CA GLY A 199 1.85 -20.99 0.44
C GLY A 199 1.23 -19.72 -0.11
N ILE A 200 -0.09 -19.50 0.07
CA ILE A 200 -0.74 -18.24 -0.35
C ILE A 200 -0.33 -17.07 0.54
N ALA A 201 -0.13 -17.28 1.85
CA ALA A 201 0.39 -16.24 2.73
C ALA A 201 1.78 -15.79 2.27
N LEU A 202 2.68 -16.72 1.98
CA LEU A 202 4.01 -16.42 1.44
C LEU A 202 3.93 -15.83 0.02
N LEU A 203 3.01 -16.27 -0.83
CA LEU A 203 2.80 -15.68 -2.15
C LEU A 203 2.52 -14.18 -2.03
N PHE A 204 1.62 -13.77 -1.13
CA PHE A 204 1.34 -12.34 -0.92
C PHE A 204 2.47 -11.62 -0.19
N GLY A 205 3.08 -12.24 0.82
CA GLY A 205 4.18 -11.65 1.58
C GLY A 205 5.40 -11.35 0.68
N ILE A 206 5.86 -12.35 -0.06
CA ILE A 206 6.98 -12.20 -1.00
C ILE A 206 6.60 -11.25 -2.15
N GLY A 207 5.32 -11.27 -2.58
CA GLY A 207 4.80 -10.30 -3.55
C GLY A 207 4.94 -8.86 -3.08
N ASN A 208 4.58 -8.58 -1.82
CA ASN A 208 4.79 -7.26 -1.21
C ASN A 208 6.29 -6.90 -1.14
N ALA A 209 7.17 -7.85 -0.78
CA ALA A 209 8.61 -7.59 -0.76
C ALA A 209 9.17 -7.29 -2.16
N PHE A 210 8.74 -8.05 -3.16
CA PHE A 210 9.13 -7.82 -4.55
C PHE A 210 8.68 -6.44 -5.03
N ASP A 211 7.41 -6.10 -4.79
CA ASP A 211 6.83 -4.79 -5.13
C ASP A 211 7.57 -3.65 -4.43
N SER A 212 7.90 -3.82 -3.14
CA SER A 212 8.68 -2.84 -2.38
C SER A 212 10.08 -2.61 -2.95
N ILE A 213 10.72 -3.64 -3.52
CA ILE A 213 12.02 -3.50 -4.19
C ILE A 213 11.86 -2.72 -5.51
N VAL A 214 10.82 -3.04 -6.29
CA VAL A 214 10.54 -2.32 -7.54
C VAL A 214 10.24 -0.85 -7.26
N SER A 215 9.42 -0.57 -6.24
CA SER A 215 9.09 0.79 -5.81
C SER A 215 10.31 1.56 -5.30
N LEU A 216 11.21 0.91 -4.53
CA LEU A 216 12.47 1.52 -4.10
C LEU A 216 13.34 1.93 -5.29
N VAL A 217 13.49 1.05 -6.29
CA VAL A 217 14.26 1.36 -7.50
C VAL A 217 13.65 2.54 -8.25
N ALA A 218 12.32 2.54 -8.40
CA ALA A 218 11.57 3.62 -9.02
C ALA A 218 11.72 4.95 -8.24
N TYR A 219 11.70 4.89 -6.90
CA TYR A 219 11.89 6.05 -6.02
C TYR A 219 13.30 6.64 -6.16
N VAL A 220 14.35 5.81 -6.12
CA VAL A 220 15.73 6.27 -6.32
C VAL A 220 15.90 6.90 -7.71
N PHE A 221 15.27 6.32 -8.74
CA PHE A 221 15.29 6.91 -10.09
C PHE A 221 14.57 8.26 -10.13
N LEU A 222 13.41 8.38 -9.48
CA LEU A 222 12.68 9.63 -9.35
C LEU A 222 13.53 10.71 -8.68
N LEU A 223 14.14 10.42 -7.53
CA LEU A 223 15.00 11.37 -6.80
C LEU A 223 16.16 11.86 -7.66
N LYS A 224 16.84 10.96 -8.38
CA LYS A 224 17.91 11.33 -9.30
C LYS A 224 17.41 12.24 -10.44
N LYS A 225 16.27 11.91 -11.05
CA LYS A 225 15.68 12.67 -12.15
C LYS A 225 15.25 14.06 -11.71
N GLU A 226 14.68 14.19 -10.52
CA GLU A 226 14.22 15.46 -9.93
C GLU A 226 15.36 16.23 -9.23
N LYS A 227 16.57 15.66 -9.19
CA LYS A 227 17.78 16.21 -8.52
C LYS A 227 17.55 16.49 -7.01
N ILE A 228 16.77 15.63 -6.36
CA ILE A 228 16.46 15.73 -4.94
C ILE A 228 17.46 14.87 -4.15
N ASN A 229 18.15 15.48 -3.18
CA ASN A 229 19.01 14.77 -2.23
C ASN A 229 18.37 14.81 -0.84
N ILE A 230 17.83 13.67 -0.40
CA ILE A 230 17.15 13.52 0.90
C ILE A 230 18.13 13.44 2.08
N LEU A 231 19.44 13.24 1.83
CA LEU A 231 20.48 13.13 2.87
C LEU A 231 21.14 14.48 3.19
N GLN A 232 20.90 15.52 2.39
CA GLN A 232 21.37 16.87 2.69
C GLN A 232 20.38 17.59 3.60
N ILE A 233 20.55 17.42 4.90
CA ILE A 233 19.92 18.26 5.91
C ILE A 233 20.68 19.61 5.91
N LYS A 234 19.97 20.70 5.59
CA LYS A 234 20.48 22.05 5.83
C LYS A 234 20.17 22.46 7.26
#